data_9f507b8c6b6271cd6f56967dda388451
#
_entry.id   9f507b8c6b6271cd6f56967dda388451
#
_cell.length_a   1.000
_cell.length_b   1.000
_cell.length_c   1.000
_cell.angle_alpha   90.00
_cell.angle_beta   90.00
_cell.angle_gamma   90.00
#
_symmetry.space_group_name_H-M   'P 1'
#
loop_
_entity.id
_entity.type
_entity.pdbx_description
1 polymer ?
#
loop_
_entity_poly.entity_id
_entity_poly.type
_entity_poly.pdbx_seq_one_letter_code
_entity_poly.pdbx_strand_id
1 'polypeptide(L)'
;MKIIVARLLNFAGILGIFASITLSGCGVRGPLYLPRVPPAPEAPTQPEPKGQQWPAPNNANSSQTPAAGSTKKIIKEFVMSLIPPLAGFSKKDNQWHAEEVPLSAIAEQFGTPTYVYSRRALTEAFKAYDKACVRADGTRRAKVHFAMKSNSNLAILDLFARLGAGFDLVSGGELSRVIAAGADPKNAVFSGVGKSRAEIAQALHAQVKCFNVESIPELDRINEVAGELGLKAPISLRVNPDVNANTHPYISTGLKGNKFGIAYEDVIPTYQVAAKMPHCEVMGIDCHIGSQITEVSPYLDALDRVLALIEKLKNLGITISHLDIGGGLGISYGDETPPAITEFANTLLDHIDAKGYGHLDVIFEPGRSLVGNAGVLLTKIEYLKPGETKNFCIVDAAMNDLMRPAMYEAYHAIVPIKDNSGASSQVYDVVGPVCESGDWLGRDRNLSVAAGDLLGILSTGAYGFAMASNYNSRGRAAEVMVDGDKTYLIRERETIESLFANEHRLP
;
A
#
# COMPACT_ATOMS: atom_id res chain seq x y z
N MET A 1 2.21 -38.36 56.33
CA MET A 1 0.97 -37.82 56.89
C MET A 1 1.23 -36.45 57.58
N LYS A 2 2.16 -35.62 57.09
CA LYS A 2 2.45 -34.27 57.60
C LYS A 2 2.51 -33.17 56.53
N ILE A 3 2.11 -33.44 55.29
CA ILE A 3 2.14 -32.48 54.15
C ILE A 3 0.73 -32.09 53.69
N ILE A 4 -0.35 -32.72 54.19
CA ILE A 4 -1.71 -32.44 53.76
C ILE A 4 -2.43 -31.42 54.68
N VAL A 5 -1.94 -31.12 55.85
CA VAL A 5 -2.58 -30.18 56.81
C VAL A 5 -2.19 -28.71 56.55
N ALA A 6 -1.10 -28.42 55.83
CA ALA A 6 -0.67 -27.06 55.57
C ALA A 6 -1.36 -26.37 54.35
N ARG A 7 -2.18 -27.08 53.57
CA ARG A 7 -2.90 -26.51 52.44
C ARG A 7 -4.37 -26.16 52.70
N LEU A 8 -4.92 -26.52 53.85
CA LEU A 8 -6.31 -26.24 54.24
C LEU A 8 -6.49 -24.99 55.10
N LEU A 9 -5.42 -24.40 55.60
CA LEU A 9 -5.47 -23.17 56.41
C LEU A 9 -5.30 -21.87 55.61
N ASN A 10 -4.90 -21.93 54.34
CA ASN A 10 -4.79 -20.73 53.48
C ASN A 10 -6.05 -20.43 52.64
N PHE A 11 -7.08 -21.30 52.68
CA PHE A 11 -8.34 -21.06 51.97
C PHE A 11 -9.44 -20.39 52.81
N ALA A 12 -9.28 -20.36 54.14
CA ALA A 12 -10.24 -19.71 55.02
C ALA A 12 -9.96 -18.20 55.22
N GLY A 13 -8.75 -17.71 54.85
CA GLY A 13 -8.37 -16.30 54.99
C GLY A 13 -8.82 -15.40 53.85
N ILE A 14 -9.15 -15.97 52.67
CA ILE A 14 -9.52 -15.21 51.48
C ILE A 14 -11.03 -15.03 51.32
N LEU A 15 -11.86 -15.85 51.97
CA LEU A 15 -13.34 -15.70 51.97
C LEU A 15 -13.85 -14.63 52.96
N GLY A 16 -13.02 -14.15 53.90
CA GLY A 16 -13.40 -13.14 54.90
C GLY A 16 -13.28 -11.70 54.41
N ILE A 17 -12.60 -11.45 53.28
CA ILE A 17 -12.36 -10.09 52.76
C ILE A 17 -13.36 -9.71 51.64
N PHE A 18 -14.05 -10.66 51.08
CA PHE A 18 -15.08 -10.39 50.02
C PHE A 18 -16.50 -10.16 50.54
N ALA A 19 -16.77 -10.32 51.82
CA ALA A 19 -18.10 -10.12 52.41
C ALA A 19 -18.34 -8.71 53.02
N SER A 20 -17.38 -7.78 52.90
CA SER A 20 -17.48 -6.45 53.52
C SER A 20 -17.58 -5.27 52.55
N ILE A 21 -17.73 -5.49 51.26
CA ILE A 21 -17.79 -4.41 50.24
C ILE A 21 -19.16 -4.28 49.52
N THR A 22 -20.16 -5.01 49.98
CA THR A 22 -21.51 -4.88 49.38
C THR A 22 -22.53 -4.35 50.38
N LEU A 23 -22.44 -3.10 50.80
CA LEU A 23 -23.54 -2.36 51.42
C LEU A 23 -23.14 -0.89 51.63
N SER A 24 -23.06 -0.11 50.57
CA SER A 24 -23.15 1.37 50.64
C SER A 24 -23.46 1.89 49.25
N GLY A 25 -24.65 1.65 48.78
CA GLY A 25 -25.19 2.24 47.55
C GLY A 25 -26.45 3.03 47.93
N CYS A 26 -26.31 4.27 48.36
CA CYS A 26 -27.43 5.20 48.41
C CYS A 26 -27.80 5.60 46.99
N GLY A 27 -28.75 4.91 46.40
CA GLY A 27 -29.37 5.28 45.14
C GLY A 27 -30.32 6.46 45.35
N VAL A 28 -29.97 7.63 44.84
CA VAL A 28 -30.92 8.75 44.64
C VAL A 28 -31.66 8.46 43.31
N ARG A 29 -32.93 8.08 43.42
CA ARG A 29 -33.85 8.04 42.28
C ARG A 29 -34.31 9.47 41.98
N GLY A 30 -33.66 10.10 40.99
CA GLY A 30 -34.21 11.29 40.34
C GLY A 30 -34.85 10.88 38.99
N PRO A 31 -35.85 11.64 38.52
CA PRO A 31 -36.43 11.37 37.20
C PRO A 31 -35.38 11.57 36.11
N LEU A 32 -35.28 10.60 35.17
CA LEU A 32 -34.46 10.69 33.98
C LEU A 32 -34.94 11.86 33.11
N TYR A 33 -34.24 12.97 33.11
CA TYR A 33 -34.42 14.02 32.13
C TYR A 33 -33.58 13.66 30.91
N LEU A 34 -34.24 13.39 29.77
CA LEU A 34 -33.55 13.39 28.46
C LEU A 34 -32.95 14.77 28.23
N PRO A 35 -31.68 14.88 27.84
CA PRO A 35 -31.11 16.18 27.47
C PRO A 35 -31.96 16.79 26.36
N ARG A 36 -32.36 18.04 26.52
CA ARG A 36 -32.99 18.79 25.43
C ARG A 36 -31.99 18.88 24.29
N VAL A 37 -32.37 18.34 23.15
CA VAL A 37 -31.60 18.50 21.91
C VAL A 37 -31.56 20.02 21.65
N PRO A 38 -30.39 20.63 21.49
CA PRO A 38 -30.30 22.02 21.07
C PRO A 38 -31.03 22.18 19.75
N PRO A 39 -31.70 23.34 19.51
CA PRO A 39 -32.30 23.60 18.21
C PRO A 39 -31.22 23.47 17.12
N ALA A 40 -31.60 22.88 15.98
CA ALA A 40 -30.71 22.75 14.83
C ALA A 40 -30.12 24.13 14.50
N PRO A 41 -28.82 24.20 14.16
CA PRO A 41 -28.22 25.46 13.70
C PRO A 41 -29.06 26.03 12.54
N GLU A 42 -29.33 27.32 12.57
CA GLU A 42 -29.94 28.00 11.42
C GLU A 42 -29.06 27.76 10.18
N ALA A 43 -29.72 27.45 9.06
CA ALA A 43 -29.02 27.25 7.79
C ALA A 43 -28.20 28.52 7.46
N PRO A 44 -26.93 28.35 6.98
CA PRO A 44 -26.09 29.48 6.62
C PRO A 44 -26.78 30.32 5.54
N THR A 45 -26.93 31.61 5.79
CA THR A 45 -27.55 32.60 4.88
C THR A 45 -26.59 33.04 3.74
N GLN A 46 -25.46 32.36 3.55
CA GLN A 46 -24.59 32.61 2.40
C GLN A 46 -24.85 31.57 1.33
N PRO A 47 -24.98 31.97 0.04
CA PRO A 47 -25.10 31.02 -1.05
C PRO A 47 -23.84 30.18 -1.11
N GLU A 48 -24.01 28.87 -1.27
CA GLU A 48 -22.91 27.96 -1.49
C GLU A 48 -22.01 28.44 -2.64
N PRO A 49 -20.68 28.40 -2.52
CA PRO A 49 -19.81 28.71 -3.65
C PRO A 49 -20.13 27.71 -4.76
N LYS A 50 -20.57 28.22 -5.90
CA LYS A 50 -20.79 27.45 -7.12
C LYS A 50 -19.48 26.71 -7.40
N GLY A 51 -19.52 25.37 -7.38
CA GLY A 51 -18.39 24.54 -7.76
C GLY A 51 -17.83 25.02 -9.09
N GLN A 52 -16.52 25.10 -9.18
CA GLN A 52 -15.85 25.40 -10.44
C GLN A 52 -16.27 24.35 -11.47
N GLN A 53 -17.13 24.74 -12.41
CA GLN A 53 -17.37 23.98 -13.61
C GLN A 53 -16.09 24.06 -14.43
N TRP A 54 -15.48 22.92 -14.68
CA TRP A 54 -14.44 22.80 -15.70
C TRP A 54 -15.02 23.28 -17.03
N PRO A 55 -14.30 24.10 -17.83
CA PRO A 55 -14.80 24.54 -19.13
C PRO A 55 -15.02 23.32 -20.02
N ALA A 56 -16.23 23.23 -20.59
CA ALA A 56 -16.52 22.24 -21.62
C ALA A 56 -15.57 22.45 -22.81
N PRO A 57 -15.10 21.40 -23.47
CA PRO A 57 -14.25 21.56 -24.64
C PRO A 57 -15.05 22.28 -25.74
N ASN A 58 -14.43 23.29 -26.33
CA ASN A 58 -15.00 24.07 -27.44
C ASN A 58 -15.32 23.15 -28.62
N ASN A 59 -16.61 22.96 -28.90
CA ASN A 59 -17.08 22.41 -30.16
C ASN A 59 -16.86 23.44 -31.27
N ALA A 60 -15.75 23.35 -31.99
CA ALA A 60 -15.59 23.97 -33.30
C ALA A 60 -16.20 23.04 -34.36
N ASN A 61 -17.29 23.49 -34.97
CA ASN A 61 -17.93 22.88 -36.11
C ASN A 61 -16.93 22.56 -37.23
N SER A 62 -16.83 21.30 -37.62
CA SER A 62 -16.62 20.93 -39.03
C SER A 62 -17.35 19.62 -39.33
N SER A 63 -18.42 19.75 -40.10
CA SER A 63 -19.17 18.66 -40.69
C SER A 63 -18.33 17.94 -41.76
N GLN A 64 -17.70 16.85 -41.38
CA GLN A 64 -17.32 15.75 -42.26
C GLN A 64 -17.50 14.44 -41.55
N THR A 65 -18.47 13.66 -41.98
CA THR A 65 -18.71 12.30 -41.50
C THR A 65 -17.58 11.40 -42.02
N PRO A 66 -16.72 10.84 -41.14
CA PRO A 66 -15.70 9.88 -41.59
C PRO A 66 -16.37 8.55 -41.98
N ALA A 67 -15.85 7.91 -43.01
CA ALA A 67 -16.28 6.58 -43.43
C ALA A 67 -16.16 5.57 -42.29
N ALA A 68 -17.16 4.70 -42.12
CA ALA A 68 -17.32 3.77 -40.98
C ALA A 68 -16.10 2.85 -40.67
N GLY A 69 -15.16 2.70 -41.57
CA GLY A 69 -13.90 1.95 -41.37
C GLY A 69 -12.81 2.74 -40.64
N SER A 70 -12.80 4.07 -40.79
CA SER A 70 -11.80 4.93 -40.14
C SER A 70 -12.08 5.12 -38.63
N THR A 71 -13.36 5.22 -38.25
CA THR A 71 -13.79 5.39 -36.85
C THR A 71 -13.44 4.18 -35.99
N LYS A 72 -13.62 2.95 -36.51
CA LYS A 72 -13.24 1.72 -35.80
C LYS A 72 -11.72 1.63 -35.56
N LYS A 73 -10.90 2.10 -36.50
CA LYS A 73 -9.44 2.11 -36.36
C LYS A 73 -9.00 3.15 -35.33
N ILE A 74 -9.57 4.35 -35.34
CA ILE A 74 -9.26 5.43 -34.38
C ILE A 74 -9.69 5.04 -32.97
N ILE A 75 -10.88 4.46 -32.78
CA ILE A 75 -11.34 3.97 -31.48
C ILE A 75 -10.45 2.84 -30.97
N LYS A 76 -10.04 1.90 -31.83
CA LYS A 76 -9.14 0.80 -31.46
C LYS A 76 -7.75 1.31 -31.07
N GLU A 77 -7.20 2.27 -31.78
CA GLU A 77 -5.92 2.92 -31.46
C GLU A 77 -6.01 3.74 -30.16
N PHE A 78 -7.10 4.47 -29.94
CA PHE A 78 -7.33 5.24 -28.69
C PHE A 78 -7.50 4.34 -27.48
N VAL A 79 -8.26 3.24 -27.56
CA VAL A 79 -8.42 2.26 -26.48
C VAL A 79 -7.11 1.51 -26.20
N MET A 80 -6.31 1.22 -27.24
CA MET A 80 -4.98 0.61 -27.04
C MET A 80 -3.98 1.58 -26.39
N SER A 81 -4.15 2.90 -26.52
CA SER A 81 -3.27 3.89 -25.87
C SER A 81 -3.49 4.00 -24.34
N LEU A 82 -4.61 3.48 -23.83
CA LEU A 82 -4.93 3.47 -22.37
C LEU A 82 -4.53 2.16 -21.68
N ILE A 83 -3.94 1.21 -22.37
CA ILE A 83 -3.40 -0.02 -21.76
C ILE A 83 -1.98 0.27 -21.31
N PRO A 84 -1.68 0.25 -19.99
CA PRO A 84 -0.34 0.52 -19.52
C PRO A 84 0.65 -0.56 -20.01
N PRO A 85 1.92 -0.22 -20.16
CA PRO A 85 2.95 -1.23 -20.42
C PRO A 85 3.05 -2.18 -19.23
N LEU A 86 2.74 -3.45 -19.47
CA LEU A 86 2.80 -4.50 -18.45
C LEU A 86 3.97 -5.44 -18.75
N ALA A 87 5.06 -5.32 -18.03
CA ALA A 87 6.13 -6.30 -18.10
C ALA A 87 5.57 -7.68 -17.67
N GLY A 88 5.93 -8.73 -18.42
CA GLY A 88 5.48 -10.10 -18.13
C GLY A 88 4.05 -10.42 -18.55
N PHE A 89 3.30 -9.48 -19.11
CA PHE A 89 1.98 -9.75 -19.69
C PHE A 89 1.94 -9.31 -21.16
N SER A 90 1.40 -10.14 -21.99
CA SER A 90 1.33 -9.86 -23.44
C SER A 90 0.12 -10.53 -24.08
N LYS A 91 -0.28 -10.02 -25.25
CA LYS A 91 -1.33 -10.63 -26.05
C LYS A 91 -0.70 -11.48 -27.15
N LYS A 92 -1.01 -12.78 -27.15
CA LYS A 92 -0.60 -13.77 -28.17
C LYS A 92 -1.85 -14.50 -28.65
N ASP A 93 -1.98 -14.77 -29.94
CA ASP A 93 -3.11 -15.52 -30.51
C ASP A 93 -4.50 -15.04 -30.04
N ASN A 94 -4.71 -13.71 -30.03
CA ASN A 94 -5.94 -13.04 -29.60
C ASN A 94 -6.34 -13.28 -28.12
N GLN A 95 -5.40 -13.72 -27.26
CA GLN A 95 -5.62 -13.85 -25.83
C GLN A 95 -4.44 -13.33 -25.00
N TRP A 96 -4.72 -12.90 -23.77
CA TRP A 96 -3.72 -12.42 -22.84
C TRP A 96 -3.01 -13.59 -22.15
N HIS A 97 -1.68 -13.43 -21.99
CA HIS A 97 -0.80 -14.34 -21.28
C HIS A 97 -0.09 -13.62 -20.13
N ALA A 98 0.15 -14.35 -19.05
CA ALA A 98 1.17 -14.04 -18.08
C ALA A 98 2.41 -14.85 -18.45
N GLU A 99 3.48 -14.20 -18.84
CA GLU A 99 4.70 -14.79 -19.39
C GLU A 99 4.39 -15.74 -20.58
N GLU A 100 4.46 -17.07 -20.36
CA GLU A 100 4.12 -18.04 -21.40
C GLU A 100 2.77 -18.74 -21.16
N VAL A 101 2.08 -18.42 -20.04
CA VAL A 101 0.84 -19.10 -19.65
C VAL A 101 -0.39 -18.25 -20.06
N PRO A 102 -1.36 -18.82 -20.81
CA PRO A 102 -2.61 -18.13 -21.08
C PRO A 102 -3.37 -17.82 -19.80
N LEU A 103 -3.85 -16.59 -19.64
CA LEU A 103 -4.64 -16.20 -18.46
C LEU A 103 -5.94 -16.98 -18.34
N SER A 104 -6.51 -17.42 -19.47
CA SER A 104 -7.69 -18.30 -19.47
C SER A 104 -7.42 -19.67 -18.85
N ALA A 105 -6.23 -20.24 -19.04
CA ALA A 105 -5.85 -21.52 -18.42
C ALA A 105 -5.69 -21.36 -16.90
N ILE A 106 -5.16 -20.22 -16.44
CA ILE A 106 -5.08 -19.90 -15.00
C ILE A 106 -6.48 -19.80 -14.38
N ALA A 107 -7.41 -19.12 -15.05
CA ALA A 107 -8.79 -19.01 -14.57
C ALA A 107 -9.49 -20.39 -14.54
N GLU A 108 -9.23 -21.26 -15.53
CA GLU A 108 -9.77 -22.63 -15.54
C GLU A 108 -9.20 -23.48 -14.39
N GLN A 109 -7.91 -23.35 -14.09
CA GLN A 109 -7.24 -24.15 -13.07
C GLN A 109 -7.55 -23.69 -11.64
N PHE A 110 -7.60 -22.36 -11.39
CA PHE A 110 -7.68 -21.80 -10.05
C PHE A 110 -8.99 -21.06 -9.74
N GLY A 111 -9.88 -20.97 -10.75
CA GLY A 111 -11.14 -20.22 -10.63
C GLY A 111 -10.94 -18.71 -10.66
N THR A 112 -12.06 -17.99 -10.50
CA THR A 112 -12.11 -16.53 -10.40
C THR A 112 -12.88 -16.09 -9.15
N PRO A 113 -12.68 -14.88 -8.60
CA PRO A 113 -11.60 -13.97 -8.93
C PRO A 113 -10.23 -14.52 -8.49
N THR A 114 -9.14 -14.23 -9.22
CA THR A 114 -7.79 -14.70 -8.90
C THR A 114 -6.76 -13.63 -9.27
N TYR A 115 -5.86 -13.31 -8.34
CA TYR A 115 -4.70 -12.47 -8.62
C TYR A 115 -3.60 -13.29 -9.30
N VAL A 116 -3.04 -12.74 -10.37
CA VAL A 116 -1.94 -13.35 -11.12
C VAL A 116 -0.75 -12.40 -11.15
N TYR A 117 0.41 -12.87 -10.74
CA TYR A 117 1.65 -12.10 -10.74
C TYR A 117 2.68 -12.73 -11.69
N SER A 118 3.44 -11.89 -12.41
CA SER A 118 4.60 -12.32 -13.20
C SER A 118 5.87 -12.22 -12.37
N ARG A 119 6.55 -13.34 -12.17
CA ARG A 119 7.87 -13.39 -11.51
C ARG A 119 8.91 -12.58 -12.28
N ARG A 120 8.89 -12.65 -13.61
CA ARG A 120 9.78 -11.89 -14.49
C ARG A 120 9.60 -10.39 -14.28
N ALA A 121 8.36 -9.90 -14.29
CA ALA A 121 8.07 -8.48 -14.08
C ALA A 121 8.56 -7.97 -12.71
N LEU A 122 8.30 -8.73 -11.64
CA LEU A 122 8.79 -8.42 -10.29
C LEU A 122 10.32 -8.35 -10.25
N THR A 123 10.99 -9.33 -10.88
CA THR A 123 12.45 -9.43 -10.92
C THR A 123 13.07 -8.26 -11.71
N GLU A 124 12.50 -7.93 -12.87
CA GLU A 124 12.98 -6.84 -13.73
C GLU A 124 12.81 -5.48 -13.05
N ALA A 125 11.68 -5.23 -12.40
CA ALA A 125 11.45 -3.99 -11.64
C ALA A 125 12.48 -3.81 -10.50
N PHE A 126 12.74 -4.88 -9.73
CA PHE A 126 13.77 -4.85 -8.69
C PHE A 126 15.16 -4.59 -9.27
N LYS A 127 15.55 -5.33 -10.31
CA LYS A 127 16.85 -5.17 -10.97
C LYS A 127 17.06 -3.79 -11.58
N ALA A 128 15.98 -3.11 -12.00
CA ALA A 128 16.07 -1.75 -12.52
C ALA A 128 16.52 -0.76 -11.43
N TYR A 129 16.02 -0.89 -10.19
CA TYR A 129 16.51 -0.15 -9.03
C TYR A 129 17.93 -0.58 -8.66
N ASP A 130 18.16 -1.88 -8.50
CA ASP A 130 19.43 -2.43 -8.03
C ASP A 130 20.60 -2.03 -8.94
N LYS A 131 20.37 -2.01 -10.25
CA LYS A 131 21.35 -1.55 -11.24
C LYS A 131 21.75 -0.06 -11.02
N ALA A 132 20.80 0.81 -10.71
CA ALA A 132 21.09 2.21 -10.41
C ALA A 132 21.84 2.38 -9.08
N CYS A 133 21.64 1.45 -8.13
CA CYS A 133 22.29 1.47 -6.82
C CYS A 133 23.77 1.09 -6.84
N VAL A 134 24.33 0.70 -8.01
CA VAL A 134 25.73 0.30 -8.15
C VAL A 134 26.41 1.22 -9.14
N ARG A 135 27.57 1.81 -8.75
CA ARG A 135 28.41 2.64 -9.63
C ARG A 135 29.13 1.80 -10.68
N ALA A 136 29.68 2.46 -11.68
CA ALA A 136 30.44 1.81 -12.75
C ALA A 136 31.68 1.04 -12.24
N ASP A 137 32.25 1.45 -11.12
CA ASP A 137 33.38 0.78 -10.45
C ASP A 137 32.97 -0.41 -9.57
N GLY A 138 31.67 -0.75 -9.51
CA GLY A 138 31.10 -1.83 -8.72
C GLY A 138 30.79 -1.45 -7.26
N THR A 139 31.07 -0.23 -6.82
CA THR A 139 30.71 0.21 -5.46
C THR A 139 29.22 0.45 -5.34
N ARG A 140 28.62 -0.04 -4.23
CA ARG A 140 27.20 0.16 -3.95
C ARG A 140 26.99 1.50 -3.25
N ARG A 141 26.07 2.32 -3.80
CA ARG A 141 25.72 3.64 -3.27
C ARG A 141 24.32 3.72 -2.65
N ALA A 142 23.51 2.70 -2.85
CA ALA A 142 22.16 2.64 -2.29
C ALA A 142 21.67 1.20 -2.12
N LYS A 143 20.59 1.01 -1.34
CA LYS A 143 19.89 -0.25 -1.14
C LYS A 143 18.40 -0.07 -1.41
N VAL A 144 17.75 -1.14 -1.85
CA VAL A 144 16.31 -1.20 -2.09
C VAL A 144 15.67 -1.93 -0.93
N HIS A 145 14.78 -1.27 -0.21
CA HIS A 145 13.93 -1.84 0.82
C HIS A 145 12.50 -1.91 0.28
N PHE A 146 11.99 -3.11 0.08
CA PHE A 146 10.63 -3.29 -0.45
C PHE A 146 9.59 -2.84 0.56
N ALA A 147 8.77 -1.82 0.20
CA ALA A 147 7.64 -1.39 1.00
C ALA A 147 6.51 -2.42 0.93
N MET A 148 6.56 -3.41 1.83
CA MET A 148 5.72 -4.60 1.78
C MET A 148 4.24 -4.35 2.04
N LYS A 149 3.87 -3.17 2.55
CA LYS A 149 2.48 -2.70 2.61
C LYS A 149 1.77 -2.70 1.26
N SER A 150 2.52 -2.62 0.15
CA SER A 150 1.97 -2.70 -1.21
C SER A 150 1.56 -4.12 -1.61
N ASN A 151 2.29 -5.13 -1.16
CA ASN A 151 1.98 -6.56 -1.31
C ASN A 151 2.82 -7.39 -0.33
N SER A 152 2.17 -8.08 0.59
CA SER A 152 2.83 -8.83 1.67
C SER A 152 2.77 -10.36 1.50
N ASN A 153 2.54 -10.87 0.28
CA ASN A 153 2.54 -12.31 0.02
C ASN A 153 3.94 -12.90 0.25
N LEU A 154 4.02 -14.02 0.98
CA LEU A 154 5.30 -14.64 1.37
C LEU A 154 6.19 -15.00 0.16
N ALA A 155 5.60 -15.47 -0.94
CA ALA A 155 6.37 -15.82 -2.14
C ALA A 155 7.00 -14.58 -2.82
N ILE A 156 6.33 -13.43 -2.75
CA ILE A 156 6.86 -12.15 -3.25
C ILE A 156 7.98 -11.65 -2.32
N LEU A 157 7.79 -11.75 -1.00
CA LEU A 157 8.82 -11.40 -0.02
C LEU A 157 10.06 -12.28 -0.16
N ASP A 158 9.90 -13.61 -0.28
CA ASP A 158 10.99 -14.56 -0.52
C ASP A 158 11.74 -14.23 -1.83
N LEU A 159 11.01 -13.93 -2.91
CA LEU A 159 11.62 -13.51 -4.18
C LEU A 159 12.52 -12.29 -4.00
N PHE A 160 12.02 -11.24 -3.37
CA PHE A 160 12.80 -10.02 -3.16
C PHE A 160 13.95 -10.23 -2.17
N ALA A 161 13.76 -11.02 -1.12
CA ALA A 161 14.85 -11.39 -0.21
C ALA A 161 16.00 -12.09 -0.93
N ARG A 162 15.71 -13.05 -1.81
CA ARG A 162 16.71 -13.74 -2.65
C ARG A 162 17.39 -12.82 -3.65
N LEU A 163 16.74 -11.74 -4.06
CA LEU A 163 17.34 -10.71 -4.91
C LEU A 163 18.18 -9.70 -4.12
N GLY A 164 18.22 -9.80 -2.78
CA GLY A 164 19.02 -8.94 -1.91
C GLY A 164 18.30 -7.69 -1.40
N ALA A 165 16.97 -7.63 -1.49
CA ALA A 165 16.19 -6.55 -0.93
C ALA A 165 16.24 -6.52 0.61
N GLY A 166 16.22 -5.29 1.18
CA GLY A 166 15.68 -5.05 2.51
C GLY A 166 14.17 -4.88 2.48
N PHE A 167 13.58 -4.52 3.62
CA PHE A 167 12.12 -4.33 3.74
C PHE A 167 11.79 -3.08 4.54
N ASP A 168 10.80 -2.29 4.06
CA ASP A 168 10.10 -1.29 4.84
C ASP A 168 8.80 -1.90 5.37
N LEU A 169 8.67 -1.93 6.70
CA LEU A 169 7.53 -2.52 7.39
C LEU A 169 6.90 -1.52 8.36
N VAL A 170 5.60 -1.71 8.62
CA VAL A 170 4.80 -0.77 9.43
C VAL A 170 4.05 -1.44 10.59
N SER A 171 4.30 -2.73 10.83
CA SER A 171 3.69 -3.48 11.94
C SER A 171 4.51 -4.71 12.33
N GLY A 172 4.29 -5.21 13.55
CA GLY A 172 4.86 -6.48 14.01
C GLY A 172 4.39 -7.68 13.18
N GLY A 173 3.17 -7.61 12.60
CA GLY A 173 2.67 -8.62 11.67
C GLY A 173 3.49 -8.68 10.37
N GLU A 174 3.89 -7.53 9.85
CA GLU A 174 4.76 -7.45 8.69
C GLU A 174 6.18 -7.95 9.01
N LEU A 175 6.72 -7.63 10.18
CA LEU A 175 8.00 -8.20 10.65
C LEU A 175 7.94 -9.73 10.71
N SER A 176 6.85 -10.27 11.26
CA SER A 176 6.65 -11.73 11.30
C SER A 176 6.60 -12.35 9.90
N ARG A 177 6.03 -11.67 8.90
CA ARG A 177 6.04 -12.12 7.51
C ARG A 177 7.43 -12.09 6.88
N VAL A 178 8.24 -11.06 7.15
CA VAL A 178 9.65 -10.99 6.70
C VAL A 178 10.42 -12.21 7.20
N ILE A 179 10.29 -12.52 8.49
CA ILE A 179 10.92 -13.69 9.10
C ILE A 179 10.40 -15.00 8.49
N ALA A 180 9.08 -15.13 8.32
CA ALA A 180 8.45 -16.32 7.74
C ALA A 180 8.83 -16.54 6.26
N ALA A 181 9.14 -15.47 5.53
CA ALA A 181 9.65 -15.54 4.16
C ALA A 181 11.14 -15.91 4.09
N GLY A 182 11.82 -16.14 5.23
CA GLY A 182 13.25 -16.46 5.29
C GLY A 182 14.18 -15.28 5.05
N ALA A 183 13.66 -14.04 5.11
CA ALA A 183 14.47 -12.84 4.96
C ALA A 183 15.14 -12.46 6.30
N ASP A 184 16.30 -11.80 6.23
CA ASP A 184 17.00 -11.30 7.39
C ASP A 184 16.36 -9.99 7.91
N PRO A 185 15.75 -9.98 9.12
CA PRO A 185 15.12 -8.79 9.68
C PRO A 185 16.11 -7.63 9.92
N LYS A 186 17.42 -7.91 10.01
CA LYS A 186 18.47 -6.88 10.12
C LYS A 186 18.56 -5.95 8.89
N ASN A 187 17.96 -6.35 7.79
CA ASN A 187 17.80 -5.54 6.59
C ASN A 187 16.41 -4.88 6.51
N ALA A 188 15.67 -4.79 7.60
CA ALA A 188 14.37 -4.14 7.64
C ALA A 188 14.44 -2.79 8.38
N VAL A 189 13.74 -1.78 7.86
CA VAL A 189 13.43 -0.53 8.57
C VAL A 189 11.98 -0.56 9.06
N PHE A 190 11.74 -0.05 10.26
CA PHE A 190 10.41 -0.07 10.86
C PHE A 190 9.82 1.34 10.90
N SER A 191 8.94 1.62 9.95
CA SER A 191 8.20 2.87 9.79
C SER A 191 6.82 2.81 10.47
N GLY A 192 6.00 3.86 10.29
CA GLY A 192 4.61 3.89 10.76
C GLY A 192 4.40 4.59 12.10
N VAL A 193 3.27 5.29 12.21
CA VAL A 193 2.94 6.26 13.27
C VAL A 193 2.44 5.64 14.58
N GLY A 194 2.27 4.33 14.64
CA GLY A 194 1.55 3.70 15.76
C GLY A 194 2.26 2.49 16.38
N LYS A 195 3.59 2.47 16.43
CA LYS A 195 4.36 1.37 17.00
C LYS A 195 4.01 1.16 18.48
N SER A 196 3.46 0.00 18.80
CA SER A 196 3.18 -0.41 20.18
C SER A 196 4.45 -0.84 20.90
N ARG A 197 4.42 -0.87 22.26
CA ARG A 197 5.54 -1.37 23.06
C ARG A 197 5.95 -2.80 22.68
N ALA A 198 4.94 -3.66 22.41
CA ALA A 198 5.19 -5.05 22.03
C ALA A 198 5.88 -5.15 20.66
N GLU A 199 5.47 -4.34 19.67
CA GLU A 199 6.10 -4.31 18.36
C GLU A 199 7.51 -3.73 18.40
N ILE A 200 7.76 -2.70 19.22
CA ILE A 200 9.11 -2.16 19.47
C ILE A 200 10.00 -3.26 20.08
N ALA A 201 9.53 -3.97 21.10
CA ALA A 201 10.28 -5.06 21.72
C ALA A 201 10.56 -6.19 20.74
N GLN A 202 9.56 -6.59 19.92
CA GLN A 202 9.73 -7.60 18.86
C GLN A 202 10.80 -7.18 17.85
N ALA A 203 10.78 -5.93 17.41
CA ALA A 203 11.74 -5.40 16.44
C ALA A 203 13.16 -5.30 17.01
N LEU A 204 13.31 -4.89 18.29
CA LEU A 204 14.59 -4.85 18.97
C LEU A 204 15.20 -6.26 19.11
N HIS A 205 14.39 -7.27 19.48
CA HIS A 205 14.86 -8.65 19.54
C HIS A 205 15.22 -9.20 18.16
N ALA A 206 14.50 -8.83 17.13
CA ALA A 206 14.78 -9.18 15.75
C ALA A 206 15.99 -8.42 15.18
N GLN A 207 16.50 -7.41 15.90
CA GLN A 207 17.61 -6.56 15.49
C GLN A 207 17.37 -5.87 14.15
N VAL A 208 16.18 -5.26 13.98
CA VAL A 208 15.89 -4.47 12.75
C VAL A 208 16.94 -3.39 12.56
N LYS A 209 17.20 -3.04 11.29
CA LYS A 209 18.21 -2.05 10.89
C LYS A 209 17.99 -0.72 11.59
N CYS A 210 16.73 -0.25 11.61
CA CYS A 210 16.42 1.08 12.14
C CYS A 210 14.91 1.23 12.39
N PHE A 211 14.55 2.05 13.40
CA PHE A 211 13.21 2.59 13.57
C PHE A 211 13.14 3.97 12.90
N ASN A 212 12.25 4.13 11.91
CA ASN A 212 11.88 5.43 11.39
C ASN A 212 10.84 6.06 12.32
N VAL A 213 11.30 7.00 13.16
CA VAL A 213 10.52 7.60 14.26
C VAL A 213 9.65 8.71 13.72
N GLU A 214 8.36 8.66 14.02
CA GLU A 214 7.35 9.56 13.45
C GLU A 214 6.90 10.67 14.44
N SER A 215 7.26 10.56 15.73
CA SER A 215 6.87 11.55 16.74
C SER A 215 7.75 11.50 17.99
N ILE A 216 7.78 12.60 18.77
CA ILE A 216 8.53 12.68 20.03
C ILE A 216 8.02 11.68 21.08
N PRO A 217 6.70 11.49 21.30
CA PRO A 217 6.21 10.48 22.23
C PRO A 217 6.59 9.04 21.83
N GLU A 218 6.74 8.77 20.52
CA GLU A 218 7.23 7.49 20.05
C GLU A 218 8.71 7.31 20.35
N LEU A 219 9.53 8.35 20.15
CA LEU A 219 10.96 8.36 20.49
C LEU A 219 11.16 8.03 21.98
N ASP A 220 10.41 8.67 22.88
CA ASP A 220 10.44 8.39 24.32
C ASP A 220 10.11 6.93 24.62
N ARG A 221 9.06 6.41 23.99
CA ARG A 221 8.64 5.00 24.14
C ARG A 221 9.71 4.02 23.65
N ILE A 222 10.35 4.30 22.51
CA ILE A 222 11.45 3.46 22.00
C ILE A 222 12.61 3.44 22.98
N ASN A 223 13.00 4.60 23.53
CA ASN A 223 14.06 4.69 24.53
C ASN A 223 13.73 3.91 25.81
N GLU A 224 12.48 4.01 26.32
CA GLU A 224 12.02 3.27 27.48
C GLU A 224 12.08 1.75 27.25
N VAL A 225 11.48 1.25 26.16
CA VAL A 225 11.43 -0.19 25.86
C VAL A 225 12.83 -0.74 25.63
N ALA A 226 13.70 -0.01 24.93
CA ALA A 226 15.09 -0.41 24.75
C ALA A 226 15.82 -0.50 26.10
N GLY A 227 15.58 0.46 27.00
CA GLY A 227 16.14 0.45 28.38
C GLY A 227 15.65 -0.73 29.22
N GLU A 228 14.36 -1.05 29.21
CA GLU A 228 13.78 -2.22 29.88
C GLU A 228 14.41 -3.53 29.42
N LEU A 229 14.78 -3.60 28.13
CA LEU A 229 15.41 -4.78 27.52
C LEU A 229 16.93 -4.80 27.65
N GLY A 230 17.56 -3.73 28.17
CA GLY A 230 19.01 -3.57 28.20
C GLY A 230 19.65 -3.48 26.79
N LEU A 231 18.90 -3.00 25.82
CA LEU A 231 19.33 -2.86 24.42
C LEU A 231 19.50 -1.40 24.02
N LYS A 232 20.08 -1.17 22.84
CA LYS A 232 20.06 0.12 22.13
C LYS A 232 19.19 0.01 20.89
N ALA A 233 18.35 1.02 20.68
CA ALA A 233 17.50 1.15 19.51
C ALA A 233 18.20 2.00 18.45
N PRO A 234 18.52 1.46 17.26
CA PRO A 234 18.95 2.27 16.13
C PRO A 234 17.75 3.07 15.60
N ILE A 235 17.88 4.39 15.49
CA ILE A 235 16.81 5.29 15.12
C ILE A 235 17.17 6.21 13.94
N SER A 236 16.17 6.54 13.16
CA SER A 236 16.15 7.57 12.15
C SER A 236 14.90 8.42 12.39
N LEU A 237 15.00 9.74 12.34
CA LEU A 237 13.78 10.56 12.43
C LEU A 237 13.19 10.73 11.03
N ARG A 238 11.89 10.42 10.91
CA ARG A 238 11.15 10.72 9.70
C ARG A 238 10.76 12.20 9.68
N VAL A 239 11.31 12.90 8.71
CA VAL A 239 11.07 14.32 8.52
C VAL A 239 9.90 14.53 7.57
N ASN A 240 8.99 15.42 7.94
CA ASN A 240 8.04 15.98 7.00
C ASN A 240 8.68 17.20 6.33
N PRO A 241 9.13 17.13 5.06
CA PRO A 241 9.85 18.21 4.42
C PRO A 241 8.93 19.34 3.94
N ASP A 242 7.60 19.23 4.14
CA ASP A 242 6.59 20.19 3.67
C ASP A 242 6.71 20.49 2.17
N VAL A 243 6.77 19.44 1.36
CA VAL A 243 6.82 19.49 -0.10
C VAL A 243 5.52 18.94 -0.67
N ASN A 244 4.91 19.68 -1.61
CA ASN A 244 3.72 19.22 -2.31
C ASN A 244 4.10 18.35 -3.50
N ALA A 245 3.77 17.07 -3.43
CA ALA A 245 4.00 16.10 -4.50
C ALA A 245 2.86 16.03 -5.54
N ASN A 246 1.86 16.93 -5.46
CA ASN A 246 0.71 17.00 -6.38
C ASN A 246 -0.03 15.65 -6.56
N THR A 247 -0.13 14.86 -5.50
CA THR A 247 -0.80 13.55 -5.50
C THR A 247 -2.19 13.63 -4.88
N HIS A 248 -3.01 12.57 -5.04
CA HIS A 248 -4.32 12.49 -4.42
C HIS A 248 -4.23 12.75 -2.89
N PRO A 249 -5.14 13.56 -2.28
CA PRO A 249 -5.06 13.96 -0.88
C PRO A 249 -4.87 12.80 0.12
N TYR A 250 -5.47 11.65 -0.13
CA TYR A 250 -5.38 10.49 0.76
C TYR A 250 -4.03 9.74 0.69
N ILE A 251 -3.19 10.00 -0.31
CA ILE A 251 -1.88 9.37 -0.50
C ILE A 251 -0.71 10.36 -0.47
N SER A 252 -0.97 11.64 -0.21
CA SER A 252 0.04 12.66 0.09
C SER A 252 0.48 12.53 1.54
N THR A 253 1.79 12.51 1.80
CA THR A 253 2.36 12.34 3.15
C THR A 253 3.37 13.42 3.53
N GLY A 254 3.76 14.29 2.60
CA GLY A 254 4.80 15.31 2.77
C GLY A 254 4.33 16.70 3.18
N LEU A 255 3.04 16.91 3.46
CA LEU A 255 2.47 18.21 3.81
C LEU A 255 2.30 18.37 5.32
N LYS A 256 2.40 19.61 5.81
CA LYS A 256 2.36 19.99 7.23
C LYS A 256 1.10 19.52 8.00
N GLY A 257 -0.03 19.30 7.32
CA GLY A 257 -1.28 18.80 7.91
C GLY A 257 -1.39 17.29 8.03
N ASN A 258 -0.39 16.52 7.60
CA ASN A 258 -0.42 15.06 7.64
C ASN A 258 0.04 14.51 9.00
N LYS A 259 -0.48 13.30 9.34
CA LYS A 259 -0.11 12.61 10.59
C LYS A 259 1.31 12.06 10.61
N PHE A 260 2.04 12.15 9.50
CA PHE A 260 3.33 11.49 9.30
C PHE A 260 4.50 12.42 9.55
N GLY A 261 5.53 11.87 10.21
CA GLY A 261 6.82 12.53 10.40
C GLY A 261 6.80 13.68 11.40
N ILE A 262 8.00 14.12 11.74
CA ILE A 262 8.28 15.27 12.60
C ILE A 262 8.30 16.51 11.73
N ALA A 263 7.67 17.60 12.17
CA ALA A 263 7.67 18.86 11.45
C ALA A 263 9.11 19.37 11.22
N TYR A 264 9.38 19.93 10.07
CA TYR A 264 10.73 20.34 9.65
C TYR A 264 11.46 21.22 10.69
N GLU A 265 10.73 22.15 11.31
CA GLU A 265 11.23 23.05 12.35
C GLU A 265 11.62 22.34 13.65
N ASP A 266 10.98 21.20 13.97
CA ASP A 266 11.20 20.45 15.21
C ASP A 266 12.29 19.36 15.09
N VAL A 267 12.79 19.12 13.87
CA VAL A 267 13.76 18.02 13.61
C VAL A 267 15.05 18.21 14.39
N ILE A 268 15.67 19.41 14.31
CA ILE A 268 16.95 19.68 14.97
C ILE A 268 16.83 19.57 16.49
N PRO A 269 15.85 20.20 17.17
CA PRO A 269 15.64 20.00 18.60
C PRO A 269 15.44 18.52 18.98
N THR A 270 14.67 17.77 18.17
CA THR A 270 14.41 16.36 18.44
C THR A 270 15.67 15.51 18.34
N TYR A 271 16.54 15.74 17.33
CA TYR A 271 17.85 15.06 17.25
C TYR A 271 18.75 15.39 18.43
N GLN A 272 18.75 16.63 18.92
CA GLN A 272 19.53 17.02 20.09
C GLN A 272 19.07 16.31 21.36
N VAL A 273 17.76 16.00 21.48
CA VAL A 273 17.22 15.17 22.57
C VAL A 273 17.59 13.71 22.34
N ALA A 274 17.34 13.17 21.15
CA ALA A 274 17.63 11.77 20.78
C ALA A 274 19.09 11.39 21.01
N ALA A 275 20.02 12.27 20.63
CA ALA A 275 21.46 12.05 20.81
C ALA A 275 21.91 11.95 22.30
N LYS A 276 21.09 12.40 23.24
CA LYS A 276 21.34 12.31 24.70
C LYS A 276 20.61 11.14 25.34
N MET A 277 19.71 10.47 24.62
CA MET A 277 18.97 9.34 25.17
C MET A 277 19.88 8.12 25.31
N PRO A 278 19.92 7.49 26.51
CA PRO A 278 20.91 6.43 26.79
C PRO A 278 20.66 5.14 26.00
N HIS A 279 19.42 4.89 25.57
CA HIS A 279 19.02 3.66 24.90
C HIS A 279 18.66 3.86 23.42
N CYS A 280 18.91 5.03 22.85
CA CYS A 280 18.78 5.30 21.42
C CYS A 280 20.17 5.50 20.77
N GLU A 281 20.27 5.13 19.51
CA GLU A 281 21.43 5.36 18.66
C GLU A 281 20.99 6.04 17.36
N VAL A 282 21.41 7.30 17.18
CA VAL A 282 21.06 8.04 15.96
C VAL A 282 21.86 7.48 14.79
N MET A 283 21.15 6.93 13.81
CA MET A 283 21.75 6.30 12.62
C MET A 283 21.47 7.08 11.35
N GLY A 284 20.28 7.58 11.15
CA GLY A 284 19.83 8.10 9.87
C GLY A 284 18.82 9.23 9.95
N ILE A 285 18.37 9.63 8.76
CA ILE A 285 17.25 10.53 8.53
C ILE A 285 16.39 9.95 7.42
N ASP A 286 15.07 10.01 7.58
CA ASP A 286 14.09 9.48 6.64
C ASP A 286 13.15 10.57 6.14
N CYS A 287 12.71 10.47 4.90
CA CYS A 287 11.59 11.25 4.38
C CYS A 287 10.77 10.46 3.36
N HIS A 288 9.45 10.63 3.39
CA HIS A 288 8.54 10.06 2.38
C HIS A 288 7.45 11.08 2.05
N ILE A 289 7.42 11.56 0.80
CA ILE A 289 6.61 12.70 0.40
C ILE A 289 5.24 12.35 -0.20
N GLY A 290 5.01 11.09 -0.54
CA GLY A 290 3.72 10.65 -1.11
C GLY A 290 3.80 9.37 -1.91
N SER A 291 2.72 9.08 -2.63
CA SER A 291 2.59 7.88 -3.47
C SER A 291 1.97 8.23 -4.81
N GLN A 292 2.29 7.48 -5.86
CA GLN A 292 1.90 7.74 -7.25
C GLN A 292 2.44 9.11 -7.76
N ILE A 293 3.69 9.39 -7.49
CA ILE A 293 4.38 10.60 -7.94
C ILE A 293 4.98 10.30 -9.31
N THR A 294 4.62 11.12 -10.31
CA THR A 294 5.03 10.93 -11.71
C THR A 294 6.11 11.89 -12.18
N GLU A 295 6.56 12.80 -11.29
CA GLU A 295 7.60 13.79 -11.56
C GLU A 295 8.77 13.64 -10.58
N VAL A 296 9.99 14.00 -11.03
CA VAL A 296 11.19 13.89 -10.18
C VAL A 296 11.40 15.14 -9.32
N SER A 297 10.94 16.31 -9.76
CA SER A 297 11.19 17.59 -9.10
C SER A 297 10.81 17.64 -7.62
N PRO A 298 9.65 17.10 -7.15
CA PRO A 298 9.32 17.11 -5.73
C PRO A 298 10.32 16.33 -4.86
N TYR A 299 10.93 15.29 -5.42
CA TYR A 299 11.97 14.53 -4.71
C TYR A 299 13.25 15.32 -4.56
N LEU A 300 13.68 16.05 -5.59
CA LEU A 300 14.87 16.89 -5.54
C LEU A 300 14.69 18.03 -4.51
N ASP A 301 13.51 18.65 -4.48
CA ASP A 301 13.16 19.68 -3.49
C ASP A 301 13.20 19.13 -2.06
N ALA A 302 12.65 17.93 -1.84
CA ALA A 302 12.68 17.25 -0.54
C ALA A 302 14.12 16.90 -0.14
N LEU A 303 14.91 16.37 -1.07
CA LEU A 303 16.33 16.05 -0.83
C LEU A 303 17.13 17.28 -0.43
N ASP A 304 17.00 18.41 -1.12
CA ASP A 304 17.71 19.64 -0.78
C ASP A 304 17.38 20.11 0.65
N ARG A 305 16.12 20.00 1.07
CA ARG A 305 15.71 20.32 2.45
C ARG A 305 16.32 19.36 3.46
N VAL A 306 16.30 18.05 3.18
CA VAL A 306 16.84 17.03 4.09
C VAL A 306 18.37 17.13 4.19
N LEU A 307 19.07 17.34 3.07
CA LEU A 307 20.53 17.53 3.06
C LEU A 307 20.94 18.78 3.85
N ALA A 308 20.14 19.86 3.80
CA ALA A 308 20.37 21.05 4.63
C ALA A 308 20.21 20.76 6.14
N LEU A 309 19.34 19.84 6.53
CA LEU A 309 19.24 19.37 7.93
C LEU A 309 20.45 18.54 8.32
N ILE A 310 20.92 17.64 7.47
CA ILE A 310 22.14 16.84 7.71
C ILE A 310 23.35 17.74 7.97
N GLU A 311 23.53 18.80 7.19
CA GLU A 311 24.63 19.76 7.41
C GLU A 311 24.50 20.48 8.76
N LYS A 312 23.29 20.89 9.16
CA LYS A 312 23.06 21.49 10.47
C LYS A 312 23.35 20.52 11.61
N LEU A 313 22.93 19.24 11.47
CA LEU A 313 23.19 18.19 12.45
C LEU A 313 24.69 17.93 12.63
N LYS A 314 25.43 17.85 11.52
CA LYS A 314 26.88 17.70 11.50
C LYS A 314 27.57 18.84 12.26
N ASN A 315 27.12 20.08 12.07
CA ASN A 315 27.68 21.26 12.79
C ASN A 315 27.37 21.24 14.30
N LEU A 316 26.37 20.44 14.73
CA LEU A 316 26.04 20.18 16.13
C LEU A 316 26.73 18.93 16.68
N GLY A 317 27.60 18.27 15.89
CA GLY A 317 28.29 17.04 16.28
C GLY A 317 27.44 15.77 16.20
N ILE A 318 26.28 15.84 15.53
CA ILE A 318 25.39 14.68 15.32
C ILE A 318 25.65 14.14 13.91
N THR A 319 26.21 12.92 13.85
CA THR A 319 26.55 12.27 12.58
C THR A 319 25.39 11.43 12.08
N ILE A 320 25.01 11.61 10.81
CA ILE A 320 24.04 10.79 10.09
C ILE A 320 24.81 9.81 9.19
N SER A 321 24.54 8.53 9.28
CA SER A 321 25.20 7.48 8.49
C SER A 321 24.37 7.04 7.30
N HIS A 322 23.01 7.07 7.38
CA HIS A 322 22.15 6.72 6.26
C HIS A 322 21.08 7.79 5.98
N LEU A 323 20.71 7.89 4.73
CA LEU A 323 19.62 8.73 4.21
C LEU A 323 18.56 7.81 3.58
N ASP A 324 17.40 7.74 4.19
CA ASP A 324 16.25 7.08 3.60
C ASP A 324 15.42 8.12 2.84
N ILE A 325 15.27 7.92 1.54
CA ILE A 325 14.53 8.84 0.66
C ILE A 325 13.12 8.35 0.38
N GLY A 326 12.73 7.26 1.06
CA GLY A 326 11.41 6.66 0.93
C GLY A 326 11.13 6.03 -0.42
N GLY A 327 9.86 5.93 -0.72
CA GLY A 327 9.35 5.45 -1.99
C GLY A 327 8.51 6.51 -2.71
N GLY A 328 7.42 6.06 -3.35
CA GLY A 328 6.43 6.98 -3.92
C GLY A 328 6.42 7.05 -5.43
N LEU A 329 7.45 6.57 -6.14
CA LEU A 329 7.44 6.53 -7.60
C LEU A 329 6.19 5.84 -8.11
N GLY A 330 5.47 6.56 -8.99
CA GLY A 330 4.25 6.13 -9.64
C GLY A 330 4.48 5.08 -10.72
N ILE A 331 3.36 4.52 -11.18
CA ILE A 331 3.30 3.63 -12.35
C ILE A 331 2.24 4.17 -13.32
N SER A 332 2.27 3.71 -14.55
CA SER A 332 1.16 3.92 -15.47
C SER A 332 0.00 2.97 -15.14
N TYR A 333 -1.18 3.52 -14.93
CA TYR A 333 -2.46 2.80 -14.87
C TYR A 333 -3.25 2.95 -16.17
N GLY A 334 -2.98 4.01 -16.92
CA GLY A 334 -3.61 4.35 -18.19
C GLY A 334 -2.67 5.21 -19.04
N ASP A 335 -2.79 6.52 -18.95
CA ASP A 335 -2.07 7.52 -19.73
C ASP A 335 -0.91 8.20 -19.00
N GLU A 336 -0.71 7.86 -17.70
CA GLU A 336 0.41 8.43 -16.95
C GLU A 336 1.76 7.94 -17.52
N THR A 337 2.73 8.83 -17.51
CA THR A 337 4.09 8.59 -18.02
C THR A 337 5.14 8.87 -16.93
N PRO A 338 5.19 8.07 -15.85
CA PRO A 338 6.23 8.24 -14.85
C PRO A 338 7.63 7.98 -15.45
N PRO A 339 8.70 8.57 -14.87
CA PRO A 339 10.05 8.28 -15.30
C PRO A 339 10.39 6.79 -15.15
N ALA A 340 11.27 6.29 -16.00
CA ALA A 340 11.77 4.93 -15.85
C ALA A 340 12.50 4.76 -14.50
N ILE A 341 12.35 3.59 -13.87
CA ILE A 341 12.91 3.30 -12.53
C ILE A 341 14.41 3.64 -12.46
N THR A 342 15.19 3.18 -13.45
CA THR A 342 16.65 3.41 -13.47
C THR A 342 17.00 4.89 -13.64
N GLU A 343 16.26 5.63 -14.47
CA GLU A 343 16.43 7.06 -14.66
C GLU A 343 16.12 7.84 -13.38
N PHE A 344 14.96 7.54 -12.77
CA PHE A 344 14.55 8.10 -11.49
C PHE A 344 15.61 7.92 -10.41
N ALA A 345 16.03 6.66 -10.20
CA ALA A 345 16.98 6.33 -9.15
C ALA A 345 18.36 6.99 -9.39
N ASN A 346 18.85 6.98 -10.64
CA ASN A 346 20.11 7.66 -10.98
C ASN A 346 20.02 9.17 -10.74
N THR A 347 18.95 9.82 -11.17
CA THR A 347 18.78 11.28 -10.99
C THR A 347 18.90 11.68 -9.52
N LEU A 348 18.26 10.93 -8.60
CA LEU A 348 18.32 11.22 -7.17
C LEU A 348 19.72 10.94 -6.60
N LEU A 349 20.33 9.83 -6.96
CA LEU A 349 21.65 9.44 -6.47
C LEU A 349 22.74 10.38 -6.98
N ASP A 350 22.67 10.81 -8.24
CA ASP A 350 23.62 11.76 -8.84
C ASP A 350 23.46 13.15 -8.20
N HIS A 351 22.24 13.55 -7.83
CA HIS A 351 22.00 14.79 -7.08
C HIS A 351 22.64 14.74 -5.68
N ILE A 352 22.49 13.63 -4.95
CA ILE A 352 23.12 13.42 -3.64
C ILE A 352 24.64 13.45 -3.76
N ASP A 353 25.22 12.78 -4.76
CA ASP A 353 26.66 12.79 -5.04
C ASP A 353 27.16 14.21 -5.37
N ALA A 354 26.44 14.96 -6.21
CA ALA A 354 26.80 16.34 -6.60
C ALA A 354 26.76 17.33 -5.42
N LYS A 355 25.91 17.07 -4.42
CA LYS A 355 25.84 17.86 -3.17
C LYS A 355 26.91 17.45 -2.15
N GLY A 356 27.77 16.46 -2.44
CA GLY A 356 28.87 16.03 -1.57
C GLY A 356 28.47 14.97 -0.52
N TYR A 357 27.29 14.37 -0.63
CA TYR A 357 26.76 13.39 0.33
C TYR A 357 26.81 11.94 -0.17
N GLY A 358 27.55 11.66 -1.22
CA GLY A 358 27.71 10.31 -1.79
C GLY A 358 28.39 9.28 -0.88
N HIS A 359 28.79 9.67 0.32
CA HIS A 359 29.32 8.79 1.36
C HIS A 359 28.22 8.19 2.26
N LEU A 360 26.99 8.70 2.19
CA LEU A 360 25.86 8.16 2.95
C LEU A 360 25.35 6.85 2.36
N ASP A 361 24.92 5.95 3.23
CA ASP A 361 24.14 4.78 2.84
C ASP A 361 22.74 5.24 2.43
N VAL A 362 22.42 5.26 1.13
CA VAL A 362 21.08 5.67 0.67
C VAL A 362 20.13 4.49 0.66
N ILE A 363 18.89 4.70 1.11
CA ILE A 363 17.80 3.71 1.08
C ILE A 363 16.68 4.23 0.17
N PHE A 364 16.18 3.36 -0.72
CA PHE A 364 14.93 3.51 -1.45
C PHE A 364 13.88 2.58 -0.88
N GLU A 365 12.65 3.03 -0.73
CA GLU A 365 11.51 2.23 -0.26
C GLU A 365 10.41 2.06 -1.34
N PRO A 366 10.72 1.51 -2.53
CA PRO A 366 9.71 1.31 -3.54
C PRO A 366 8.72 0.22 -3.12
N GLY A 367 7.45 0.49 -3.32
CA GLY A 367 6.37 -0.49 -3.19
C GLY A 367 5.65 -0.64 -4.52
N ARG A 368 4.84 0.37 -4.87
CA ARG A 368 4.02 0.39 -6.08
C ARG A 368 4.82 0.11 -7.35
N SER A 369 5.93 0.77 -7.55
CA SER A 369 6.75 0.64 -8.76
C SER A 369 7.43 -0.73 -8.91
N LEU A 370 7.53 -1.53 -7.83
CA LEU A 370 8.03 -2.91 -7.91
C LEU A 370 6.94 -3.91 -8.29
N VAL A 371 5.72 -3.76 -7.77
CA VAL A 371 4.73 -4.84 -7.87
C VAL A 371 3.48 -4.44 -8.66
N GLY A 372 3.19 -3.16 -8.84
CA GLY A 372 1.91 -2.67 -9.39
C GLY A 372 1.58 -3.23 -10.78
N ASN A 373 2.46 -2.99 -11.76
CA ASN A 373 2.29 -3.48 -13.13
C ASN A 373 2.61 -4.97 -13.30
N ALA A 374 3.12 -5.62 -12.24
CA ALA A 374 3.44 -7.05 -12.24
C ALA A 374 2.24 -7.93 -11.87
N GLY A 375 1.05 -7.36 -11.64
CA GLY A 375 -0.14 -8.11 -11.22
C GLY A 375 -1.40 -7.75 -11.99
N VAL A 376 -2.24 -8.77 -12.23
CA VAL A 376 -3.56 -8.69 -12.86
C VAL A 376 -4.57 -9.42 -11.98
N LEU A 377 -5.78 -8.86 -11.83
CA LEU A 377 -6.91 -9.56 -11.22
C LEU A 377 -7.80 -10.12 -12.32
N LEU A 378 -7.91 -11.44 -12.38
CA LEU A 378 -8.84 -12.17 -13.25
C LEU A 378 -10.22 -12.20 -12.62
N THR A 379 -11.24 -11.95 -13.45
CA THR A 379 -12.64 -12.02 -13.05
C THR A 379 -13.49 -12.55 -14.19
N LYS A 380 -14.63 -13.15 -13.87
CA LYS A 380 -15.59 -13.69 -14.83
C LYS A 380 -16.84 -12.84 -14.86
N ILE A 381 -17.38 -12.62 -16.06
CA ILE A 381 -18.66 -11.96 -16.25
C ILE A 381 -19.78 -12.94 -15.88
N GLU A 382 -20.54 -12.60 -14.85
CA GLU A 382 -21.74 -13.36 -14.46
C GLU A 382 -22.93 -12.92 -15.31
N TYR A 383 -23.16 -11.60 -15.41
CA TYR A 383 -24.31 -11.07 -16.14
C TYR A 383 -23.95 -9.77 -16.90
N LEU A 384 -24.55 -9.59 -18.07
CA LEU A 384 -24.66 -8.31 -18.73
C LEU A 384 -26.08 -7.80 -18.52
N LYS A 385 -26.23 -6.69 -17.81
CA LYS A 385 -27.53 -6.08 -17.48
C LYS A 385 -27.69 -4.77 -18.26
N PRO A 386 -28.47 -4.77 -19.35
CA PRO A 386 -28.81 -3.53 -20.05
C PRO A 386 -29.71 -2.66 -19.17
N GLY A 387 -29.54 -1.36 -19.23
CA GLY A 387 -30.35 -0.39 -18.53
C GLY A 387 -30.71 0.79 -19.45
N GLU A 388 -31.68 1.59 -19.06
CA GLU A 388 -32.13 2.75 -19.86
C GLU A 388 -31.07 3.84 -19.96
N THR A 389 -30.27 4.06 -18.91
CA THR A 389 -29.25 5.09 -18.84
C THR A 389 -27.83 4.54 -18.87
N LYS A 390 -27.62 3.33 -18.37
CA LYS A 390 -26.31 2.67 -18.27
C LYS A 390 -26.43 1.17 -18.40
N ASN A 391 -25.44 0.54 -19.01
CA ASN A 391 -25.31 -0.92 -19.00
C ASN A 391 -24.34 -1.33 -17.89
N PHE A 392 -24.63 -2.45 -17.25
CA PHE A 392 -23.78 -3.02 -16.20
C PHE A 392 -23.17 -4.35 -16.67
N CYS A 393 -21.87 -4.48 -16.51
CA CYS A 393 -21.14 -5.71 -16.62
C CYS A 393 -20.86 -6.22 -15.19
N ILE A 394 -21.69 -7.16 -14.73
CA ILE A 394 -21.62 -7.71 -13.37
C ILE A 394 -20.62 -8.87 -13.39
N VAL A 395 -19.58 -8.76 -12.58
CA VAL A 395 -18.49 -9.73 -12.48
C VAL A 395 -18.45 -10.38 -11.10
N ASP A 396 -17.70 -11.47 -10.95
CA ASP A 396 -17.53 -12.18 -9.67
C ASP A 396 -16.48 -11.51 -8.72
N ALA A 397 -15.57 -10.68 -9.23
CA ALA A 397 -14.75 -9.81 -8.39
C ALA A 397 -15.55 -8.60 -7.89
N ALA A 398 -15.15 -8.01 -6.75
CA ALA A 398 -15.84 -6.88 -6.15
C ALA A 398 -14.88 -5.92 -5.45
N MET A 399 -15.43 -4.87 -4.84
CA MET A 399 -14.65 -3.93 -4.03
C MET A 399 -13.93 -4.61 -2.86
N ASN A 400 -14.43 -5.74 -2.36
CA ASN A 400 -13.75 -6.53 -1.33
C ASN A 400 -12.45 -7.18 -1.85
N ASP A 401 -12.35 -7.45 -3.15
CA ASP A 401 -11.13 -7.97 -3.79
C ASP A 401 -10.20 -6.84 -4.20
N LEU A 402 -10.74 -5.76 -4.80
CA LEU A 402 -10.00 -4.59 -5.27
C LEU A 402 -10.67 -3.30 -4.81
N MET A 403 -10.26 -2.79 -3.64
CA MET A 403 -10.87 -1.62 -3.00
C MET A 403 -10.56 -0.29 -3.71
N ARG A 404 -9.44 -0.19 -4.43
CA ARG A 404 -8.91 1.08 -4.94
C ARG A 404 -9.88 1.88 -5.83
N PRO A 405 -10.63 1.29 -6.78
CA PRO A 405 -11.60 2.05 -7.55
C PRO A 405 -12.67 2.70 -6.67
N ALA A 406 -13.25 1.96 -5.73
CA ALA A 406 -14.29 2.45 -4.83
C ALA A 406 -13.77 3.53 -3.84
N MET A 407 -12.54 3.37 -3.33
CA MET A 407 -11.99 4.22 -2.26
C MET A 407 -11.29 5.49 -2.78
N TYR A 408 -10.63 5.40 -3.94
CA TYR A 408 -9.77 6.47 -4.46
C TYR A 408 -10.19 6.93 -5.87
N GLU A 409 -11.30 6.41 -6.41
CA GLU A 409 -11.67 6.57 -7.82
C GLU A 409 -10.54 6.15 -8.78
N ALA A 410 -9.68 5.23 -8.30
CA ALA A 410 -8.48 4.83 -9.02
C ALA A 410 -8.84 4.11 -10.33
N TYR A 411 -8.24 4.59 -11.42
CA TYR A 411 -8.35 3.93 -12.70
C TYR A 411 -7.53 2.64 -12.73
N HIS A 412 -8.12 1.60 -13.30
CA HIS A 412 -7.45 0.38 -13.76
C HIS A 412 -7.98 0.06 -15.15
N ALA A 413 -7.08 -0.24 -16.08
CA ALA A 413 -7.50 -0.74 -17.38
C ALA A 413 -8.18 -2.11 -17.22
N ILE A 414 -9.32 -2.31 -17.88
CA ILE A 414 -10.08 -3.56 -17.90
C ILE A 414 -10.14 -4.07 -19.31
N VAL A 415 -9.67 -5.28 -19.55
CA VAL A 415 -9.56 -5.87 -20.89
C VAL A 415 -10.21 -7.26 -20.93
N PRO A 416 -10.87 -7.63 -22.03
CA PRO A 416 -11.24 -9.02 -22.29
C PRO A 416 -9.98 -9.89 -22.38
N ILE A 417 -9.99 -11.06 -21.71
CA ILE A 417 -8.86 -12.01 -21.76
C ILE A 417 -8.72 -12.64 -23.16
N LYS A 418 -9.83 -12.91 -23.82
CA LYS A 418 -9.88 -13.34 -25.22
C LYS A 418 -10.69 -12.34 -26.04
N ASP A 419 -10.26 -12.06 -27.26
CA ASP A 419 -11.05 -11.24 -28.16
C ASP A 419 -12.35 -11.96 -28.53
N ASN A 420 -13.48 -11.32 -28.27
CA ASN A 420 -14.79 -11.79 -28.68
C ASN A 420 -15.27 -10.98 -29.90
N SER A 421 -14.90 -11.45 -31.12
CA SER A 421 -15.26 -10.78 -32.36
C SER A 421 -16.77 -10.87 -32.70
N GLY A 422 -17.50 -11.75 -32.03
CA GLY A 422 -18.95 -11.93 -32.22
C GLY A 422 -19.80 -10.98 -31.37
N ALA A 423 -19.21 -10.37 -30.31
CA ALA A 423 -19.92 -9.44 -29.43
C ALA A 423 -19.85 -8.00 -29.98
N SER A 424 -20.96 -7.27 -29.93
CA SER A 424 -20.98 -5.84 -30.22
C SER A 424 -20.29 -5.06 -29.10
N SER A 425 -19.51 -4.04 -29.47
CA SER A 425 -18.91 -3.12 -28.53
C SER A 425 -19.96 -2.25 -27.86
N GLN A 426 -19.99 -2.22 -26.54
CA GLN A 426 -20.89 -1.38 -25.74
C GLN A 426 -20.16 -0.78 -24.57
N VAL A 427 -20.69 0.31 -24.01
CA VAL A 427 -20.18 0.97 -22.81
C VAL A 427 -20.83 0.34 -21.58
N TYR A 428 -20.00 -0.07 -20.61
CA TYR A 428 -20.44 -0.70 -19.38
C TYR A 428 -19.81 -0.03 -18.16
N ASP A 429 -20.56 0.06 -17.06
CA ASP A 429 -19.99 0.11 -15.74
C ASP A 429 -19.71 -1.34 -15.28
N VAL A 430 -18.44 -1.65 -15.00
CA VAL A 430 -18.02 -2.97 -14.49
C VAL A 430 -18.16 -2.95 -12.97
N VAL A 431 -19.05 -3.79 -12.45
CA VAL A 431 -19.48 -3.81 -11.06
C VAL A 431 -19.42 -5.21 -10.46
N GLY A 432 -19.18 -5.28 -9.15
CA GLY A 432 -19.20 -6.55 -8.42
C GLY A 432 -20.59 -6.89 -7.84
N PRO A 433 -20.67 -8.01 -7.08
CA PRO A 433 -21.89 -8.48 -6.45
C PRO A 433 -22.09 -7.98 -5.01
N VAL A 434 -21.24 -7.10 -4.48
CA VAL A 434 -21.36 -6.55 -3.13
C VAL A 434 -22.59 -5.65 -3.05
N CYS A 435 -23.36 -5.76 -1.97
CA CYS A 435 -24.61 -5.02 -1.78
C CYS A 435 -24.36 -3.57 -1.36
N GLU A 436 -23.64 -2.84 -2.23
CA GLU A 436 -23.29 -1.42 -2.04
C GLU A 436 -23.19 -0.70 -3.38
N SER A 437 -23.72 0.52 -3.47
CA SER A 437 -23.67 1.32 -4.71
C SER A 437 -22.24 1.73 -5.10
N GLY A 438 -21.32 1.70 -4.16
CA GLY A 438 -19.89 1.94 -4.36
C GLY A 438 -19.12 0.76 -4.95
N ASP A 439 -19.73 -0.41 -5.12
CA ASP A 439 -19.07 -1.60 -5.65
C ASP A 439 -18.90 -1.55 -7.17
N TRP A 440 -17.97 -0.74 -7.61
CA TRP A 440 -17.57 -0.66 -9.01
C TRP A 440 -16.05 -0.83 -9.15
N LEU A 441 -15.67 -1.52 -10.23
CA LEU A 441 -14.28 -1.79 -10.59
C LEU A 441 -13.82 -0.89 -11.75
N GLY A 442 -14.77 -0.40 -12.55
CA GLY A 442 -14.51 0.58 -13.60
C GLY A 442 -15.78 1.12 -14.21
N ARG A 443 -15.82 2.43 -14.47
CA ARG A 443 -16.95 3.11 -15.09
C ARG A 443 -16.67 3.40 -16.57
N ASP A 444 -17.73 3.44 -17.38
CA ASP A 444 -17.70 3.83 -18.78
C ASP A 444 -16.67 3.04 -19.62
N ARG A 445 -16.61 1.70 -19.42
CA ARG A 445 -15.68 0.82 -20.13
C ARG A 445 -16.28 0.35 -21.44
N ASN A 446 -15.59 0.59 -22.54
CA ASN A 446 -15.99 0.12 -23.87
C ASN A 446 -15.50 -1.31 -24.07
N LEU A 447 -16.42 -2.30 -24.02
CA LEU A 447 -16.10 -3.73 -24.03
C LEU A 447 -16.94 -4.46 -25.10
N SER A 448 -16.30 -5.41 -25.78
CA SER A 448 -16.95 -6.39 -26.68
C SER A 448 -16.93 -7.75 -26.01
N VAL A 449 -17.97 -8.06 -25.21
CA VAL A 449 -18.02 -9.21 -24.29
C VAL A 449 -19.40 -9.84 -24.24
N ALA A 450 -19.46 -11.08 -23.75
CA ALA A 450 -20.67 -11.83 -23.44
C ALA A 450 -20.62 -12.35 -21.99
N ALA A 451 -21.76 -12.75 -21.43
CA ALA A 451 -21.79 -13.45 -20.14
C ALA A 451 -20.96 -14.72 -20.22
N GLY A 452 -20.19 -14.99 -19.16
CA GLY A 452 -19.23 -16.09 -19.09
C GLY A 452 -17.82 -15.74 -19.59
N ASP A 453 -17.61 -14.62 -20.28
CA ASP A 453 -16.29 -14.17 -20.69
C ASP A 453 -15.43 -13.77 -19.48
N LEU A 454 -14.10 -13.88 -19.65
CA LEU A 454 -13.12 -13.47 -18.64
C LEU A 454 -12.62 -12.06 -18.91
N LEU A 455 -12.51 -11.28 -17.86
CA LEU A 455 -11.85 -9.97 -17.87
C LEU A 455 -10.56 -10.01 -17.04
N GLY A 456 -9.59 -9.19 -17.45
CA GLY A 456 -8.40 -8.87 -16.68
C GLY A 456 -8.45 -7.41 -16.22
N ILE A 457 -8.34 -7.17 -14.93
CA ILE A 457 -8.17 -5.84 -14.35
C ILE A 457 -6.66 -5.67 -14.15
N LEU A 458 -6.07 -4.75 -14.90
CA LEU A 458 -4.62 -4.61 -15.03
C LEU A 458 -4.03 -3.77 -13.90
N SER A 459 -2.69 -3.88 -13.70
CA SER A 459 -1.94 -3.09 -12.71
C SER A 459 -2.44 -3.23 -11.27
N THR A 460 -2.87 -4.43 -10.87
CA THR A 460 -3.46 -4.69 -9.55
C THR A 460 -2.47 -5.29 -8.55
N GLY A 461 -1.18 -5.38 -8.89
CA GLY A 461 -0.16 -6.00 -8.04
C GLY A 461 0.14 -5.24 -6.75
N ALA A 462 -0.08 -3.91 -6.73
CA ALA A 462 0.11 -3.08 -5.55
C ALA A 462 -1.25 -2.63 -4.96
N TYR A 463 -1.39 -2.77 -3.64
CA TYR A 463 -2.60 -2.32 -2.90
C TYR A 463 -3.91 -2.94 -3.44
N GLY A 464 -3.82 -4.08 -4.15
CA GLY A 464 -4.95 -4.93 -4.52
C GLY A 464 -5.23 -5.89 -3.38
N PHE A 465 -4.65 -7.10 -3.41
CA PHE A 465 -4.85 -8.11 -2.37
C PHE A 465 -4.53 -7.61 -0.95
N ALA A 466 -3.51 -6.75 -0.79
CA ALA A 466 -3.13 -6.20 0.52
C ALA A 466 -4.25 -5.38 1.20
N MET A 467 -5.21 -4.85 0.43
CA MET A 467 -6.38 -4.10 0.91
C MET A 467 -7.67 -4.93 0.83
N ALA A 468 -7.61 -6.19 0.40
CA ALA A 468 -8.78 -7.04 0.29
C ALA A 468 -9.39 -7.36 1.67
N SER A 469 -10.71 -7.55 1.69
CA SER A 469 -11.49 -7.80 2.90
C SER A 469 -12.50 -8.93 2.70
N ASN A 470 -13.20 -9.28 3.77
CA ASN A 470 -14.28 -10.26 3.74
C ASN A 470 -15.67 -9.60 3.75
N TYR A 471 -15.78 -8.39 3.21
CA TYR A 471 -17.06 -7.69 3.15
C TYR A 471 -18.13 -8.54 2.45
N ASN A 472 -19.36 -8.52 2.96
CA ASN A 472 -20.47 -9.41 2.60
C ASN A 472 -20.15 -10.93 2.79
N SER A 473 -19.25 -11.27 3.72
CA SER A 473 -18.79 -12.66 3.98
C SER A 473 -18.25 -13.36 2.73
N ARG A 474 -17.55 -12.60 1.86
CA ARG A 474 -16.88 -13.15 0.68
C ARG A 474 -15.45 -13.55 1.04
N GLY A 475 -15.03 -14.74 0.63
CA GLY A 475 -13.64 -15.19 0.79
C GLY A 475 -12.69 -14.40 -0.10
N ARG A 476 -11.49 -14.06 0.41
CA ARG A 476 -10.46 -13.42 -0.40
C ARG A 476 -9.98 -14.33 -1.52
N ALA A 477 -9.62 -13.74 -2.64
CA ALA A 477 -9.22 -14.40 -3.87
C ALA A 477 -7.95 -15.27 -3.70
N ALA A 478 -7.77 -16.25 -4.57
CA ALA A 478 -6.50 -16.95 -4.72
C ALA A 478 -5.42 -16.02 -5.29
N GLU A 479 -4.13 -16.30 -5.00
CA GLU A 479 -2.99 -15.63 -5.59
C GLU A 479 -2.10 -16.64 -6.29
N VAL A 480 -1.76 -16.39 -7.55
CA VAL A 480 -0.96 -17.28 -8.42
C VAL A 480 0.24 -16.52 -8.94
N MET A 481 1.43 -17.11 -8.87
CA MET A 481 2.64 -16.60 -9.53
C MET A 481 2.94 -17.43 -10.78
N VAL A 482 3.27 -16.73 -11.87
CA VAL A 482 3.75 -17.34 -13.10
C VAL A 482 5.26 -17.13 -13.22
N ASP A 483 5.99 -18.19 -13.59
CA ASP A 483 7.43 -18.22 -13.84
C ASP A 483 7.69 -18.99 -15.14
N GLY A 484 7.86 -18.30 -16.23
CA GLY A 484 7.96 -18.87 -17.58
C GLY A 484 6.67 -19.57 -17.98
N ASP A 485 6.72 -20.88 -18.09
CA ASP A 485 5.58 -21.75 -18.45
C ASP A 485 4.88 -22.42 -17.26
N LYS A 486 5.31 -22.08 -16.02
CA LYS A 486 4.81 -22.70 -14.79
C LYS A 486 3.94 -21.76 -13.98
N THR A 487 2.93 -22.33 -13.33
CA THR A 487 2.07 -21.64 -12.38
C THR A 487 2.28 -22.18 -10.97
N TYR A 488 2.31 -21.28 -9.99
CA TYR A 488 2.44 -21.60 -8.58
C TYR A 488 1.30 -20.95 -7.82
N LEU A 489 0.50 -21.76 -7.11
CA LEU A 489 -0.49 -21.24 -6.15
C LEU A 489 0.27 -20.73 -4.92
N ILE A 490 0.37 -19.41 -4.78
CA ILE A 490 1.10 -18.77 -3.68
C ILE A 490 0.21 -18.32 -2.52
N ARG A 491 -1.11 -18.42 -2.70
CA ARG A 491 -2.15 -18.30 -1.66
C ARG A 491 -3.40 -19.03 -2.12
N GLU A 492 -3.91 -19.87 -1.27
CA GLU A 492 -5.21 -20.51 -1.46
C GLU A 492 -6.36 -19.50 -1.33
N ARG A 493 -7.45 -19.72 -2.08
CA ARG A 493 -8.70 -18.99 -1.88
C ARG A 493 -9.26 -19.31 -0.50
N GLU A 494 -9.74 -18.30 0.24
CA GLU A 494 -10.39 -18.55 1.52
C GLU A 494 -11.69 -19.34 1.35
N THR A 495 -11.88 -20.33 2.21
CA THR A 495 -13.16 -21.05 2.29
C THR A 495 -14.17 -20.27 3.13
N ILE A 496 -15.44 -20.47 2.90
CA ILE A 496 -16.49 -19.79 3.69
C ILE A 496 -16.36 -20.16 5.17
N GLU A 497 -16.05 -21.42 5.49
CA GLU A 497 -15.89 -21.91 6.85
C GLU A 497 -14.74 -21.23 7.59
N SER A 498 -13.66 -20.86 6.87
CA SER A 498 -12.51 -20.14 7.45
C SER A 498 -12.89 -18.75 7.94
N LEU A 499 -13.93 -18.12 7.39
CA LEU A 499 -14.33 -16.75 7.73
C LEU A 499 -14.89 -16.66 9.16
N PHE A 500 -15.52 -17.71 9.66
CA PHE A 500 -16.11 -17.75 11.00
C PHE A 500 -15.48 -18.82 11.92
N ALA A 501 -14.31 -19.35 11.55
CA ALA A 501 -13.62 -20.40 12.32
C ALA A 501 -13.29 -20.00 13.76
N ASN A 502 -13.15 -18.70 14.03
CA ASN A 502 -12.84 -18.15 15.35
C ASN A 502 -14.08 -17.55 16.06
N GLU A 503 -15.28 -17.75 15.54
CA GLU A 503 -16.51 -17.23 16.13
C GLU A 503 -17.18 -18.30 17.01
N HIS A 504 -17.81 -17.87 18.10
CA HIS A 504 -18.49 -18.73 19.04
C HIS A 504 -19.95 -18.30 19.21
N ARG A 505 -20.83 -19.30 19.31
CA ARG A 505 -22.24 -19.04 19.66
C ARG A 505 -22.35 -18.66 21.13
N LEU A 506 -23.34 -17.85 21.46
CA LEU A 506 -23.70 -17.63 22.85
C LEU A 506 -24.24 -18.93 23.50
N PRO A 507 -24.00 -19.15 24.81
CA PRO A 507 -24.53 -20.30 25.52
C PRO A 507 -26.05 -20.28 25.58
#